data_41d2603f0be8e6837f20b3c0c409a5a8
#
_entry.id   41d2603f0be8e6837f20b3c0c409a5a8
#
_cell.length_a   1.000
_cell.length_b   1.000
_cell.length_c   1.000
_cell.angle_alpha   90.00
_cell.angle_beta   90.00
_cell.angle_gamma   90.00
#
_symmetry.space_group_name_H-M   'P 1'
#
loop_
_entity.id
_entity.type
_entity.pdbx_description
1 polymer ?
#
loop_
_entity_poly.entity_id
_entity_poly.type
_entity_poly.pdbx_seq_one_letter_code
_entity_poly.pdbx_strand_id
1 'polypeptide(L)'
;GHLVAQYSLAKLYLSDDLEVRDTRKGMNWLYTAAVNGSHYAMYRLAKELFKGDLIKRNSDAAVEWFARSAEGGNPYAQYMLGKLYLTGTEAPYDEERAIHWLTRSAEQGNQYAQYLLNHLEENRPPSAMLAVTRLLHHMSRVFRDNSVPKSRPGGIQIDRKRLKKLQEKRIALGHKPDDHEEQWPDMTM
;
A
#
# COMPACT_ATOMS: atom_id res chain seq x y z
N GLY A 1 36.84 13.83 13.12
CA GLY A 1 36.06 13.90 14.35
C GLY A 1 35.16 12.71 14.53
N HIS A 2 34.93 12.28 15.74
CA HIS A 2 34.12 11.09 16.03
C HIS A 2 32.65 11.37 15.75
N LEU A 3 32.03 10.71 14.75
CA LEU A 3 30.65 10.90 14.35
C LEU A 3 29.64 10.71 15.49
N VAL A 4 29.89 9.70 16.33
CA VAL A 4 29.07 9.41 17.50
C VAL A 4 29.12 10.55 18.51
N ALA A 5 30.34 11.11 18.79
CA ALA A 5 30.48 12.21 19.71
C ALA A 5 29.78 13.49 19.21
N GLN A 6 29.91 13.82 17.93
CA GLN A 6 29.21 14.96 17.31
C GLN A 6 27.70 14.84 17.42
N TYR A 7 27.15 13.66 17.13
CA TYR A 7 25.71 13.41 17.25
C TYR A 7 25.25 13.43 18.71
N SER A 8 26.03 12.86 19.62
CA SER A 8 25.71 12.89 21.06
C SER A 8 25.71 14.31 21.62
N LEU A 9 26.65 15.13 21.19
CA LEU A 9 26.72 16.55 21.56
C LEU A 9 25.52 17.33 21.01
N ALA A 10 25.13 17.06 19.76
CA ALA A 10 23.92 17.62 19.17
C ALA A 10 22.68 17.24 20.00
N LYS A 11 22.53 15.96 20.38
CA LYS A 11 21.44 15.50 21.25
C LYS A 11 21.41 16.23 22.59
N LEU A 12 22.54 16.42 23.20
CA LEU A 12 22.67 17.11 24.50
C LEU A 12 22.15 18.55 24.41
N TYR A 13 22.61 19.31 23.40
CA TYR A 13 22.15 20.69 23.20
C TYR A 13 20.72 20.82 22.73
N LEU A 14 20.13 19.77 22.12
CA LEU A 14 18.73 19.72 21.69
C LEU A 14 17.82 19.00 22.70
N SER A 15 18.36 18.66 23.90
CA SER A 15 17.54 18.04 24.96
C SER A 15 16.56 19.05 25.56
N ASP A 16 15.57 18.52 26.29
CA ASP A 16 14.59 19.35 27.00
C ASP A 16 15.14 19.94 28.30
N ASP A 17 16.39 19.64 28.66
CA ASP A 17 17.08 20.19 29.82
C ASP A 17 17.45 21.67 29.56
N LEU A 18 16.73 22.55 30.24
CA LEU A 18 16.83 23.99 30.07
C LEU A 18 18.21 24.57 30.42
N GLU A 19 18.97 23.90 31.29
CA GLU A 19 20.32 24.38 31.71
C GLU A 19 21.35 24.17 30.58
N VAL A 20 21.19 23.15 29.77
CA VAL A 20 22.15 22.79 28.70
C VAL A 20 21.63 23.13 27.32
N ARG A 21 20.34 23.39 27.18
CA ARG A 21 19.67 23.61 25.89
C ARG A 21 20.24 24.84 25.17
N ASP A 22 20.86 24.58 24.03
CA ASP A 22 21.26 25.59 23.05
C ASP A 22 20.90 25.09 21.65
N THR A 23 19.73 25.48 21.20
CA THR A 23 19.19 25.02 19.89
C THR A 23 20.13 25.34 18.74
N ARG A 24 20.78 26.52 18.77
CA ARG A 24 21.70 26.96 17.71
C ARG A 24 22.95 26.08 17.65
N LYS A 25 23.57 25.84 18.80
CA LYS A 25 24.73 24.94 18.89
C LYS A 25 24.33 23.51 18.54
N GLY A 26 23.18 23.04 19.06
CA GLY A 26 22.65 21.70 18.78
C GLY A 26 22.45 21.47 17.29
N MET A 27 21.82 22.41 16.59
CA MET A 27 21.64 22.33 15.14
C MET A 27 22.93 22.38 14.35
N ASN A 28 23.91 23.21 14.76
CA ASN A 28 25.21 23.23 14.11
C ASN A 28 25.95 21.91 14.25
N TRP A 29 25.96 21.32 15.44
CA TRP A 29 26.57 20.00 15.66
C TRP A 29 25.83 18.90 14.91
N LEU A 30 24.48 18.97 14.84
CA LEU A 30 23.65 18.02 14.09
C LEU A 30 23.98 18.08 12.59
N TYR A 31 24.08 19.29 12.04
CA TYR A 31 24.43 19.48 10.63
C TYR A 31 25.85 18.98 10.35
N THR A 32 26.82 19.31 11.21
CA THR A 32 28.20 18.84 11.09
C THR A 32 28.27 17.32 11.11
N ALA A 33 27.58 16.67 12.05
CA ALA A 33 27.53 15.22 12.12
C ALA A 33 26.89 14.60 10.87
N ALA A 34 25.81 15.22 10.34
CA ALA A 34 25.15 14.77 9.14
C ALA A 34 26.05 14.84 7.90
N VAL A 35 26.71 15.98 7.69
CA VAL A 35 27.67 16.19 6.59
C VAL A 35 28.85 15.21 6.67
N ASN A 36 29.32 14.91 7.88
CA ASN A 36 30.39 13.95 8.11
C ASN A 36 29.99 12.47 7.96
N GLY A 37 28.73 12.19 7.64
CA GLY A 37 28.26 10.84 7.29
C GLY A 37 27.51 10.10 8.39
N SER A 38 27.09 10.77 9.48
CA SER A 38 26.27 10.13 10.51
C SER A 38 24.82 9.96 10.03
N HIS A 39 24.41 8.73 9.70
CA HIS A 39 23.04 8.43 9.24
C HIS A 39 21.96 8.79 10.26
N TYR A 40 22.26 8.66 11.55
CA TYR A 40 21.35 9.08 12.61
C TYR A 40 21.20 10.60 12.69
N ALA A 41 22.30 11.34 12.47
CA ALA A 41 22.26 12.79 12.41
C ALA A 41 21.51 13.28 11.16
N MET A 42 21.72 12.64 10.01
CA MET A 42 20.97 12.91 8.77
C MET A 42 19.47 12.73 8.98
N TYR A 43 19.05 11.60 9.58
CA TYR A 43 17.65 11.36 9.91
C TYR A 43 17.07 12.43 10.84
N ARG A 44 17.78 12.77 11.90
CA ARG A 44 17.31 13.80 12.84
C ARG A 44 17.22 15.17 12.19
N LEU A 45 18.20 15.56 11.38
CA LEU A 45 18.18 16.81 10.61
C LEU A 45 17.00 16.84 9.63
N ALA A 46 16.77 15.75 8.89
CA ALA A 46 15.63 15.61 8.01
C ALA A 46 14.30 15.78 8.75
N LYS A 47 14.18 15.19 9.95
CA LYS A 47 13.00 15.32 10.79
C LYS A 47 12.75 16.77 11.24
N GLU A 48 13.77 17.51 11.61
CA GLU A 48 13.65 18.93 11.99
C GLU A 48 13.28 19.81 10.79
N LEU A 49 13.88 19.56 9.62
CA LEU A 49 13.51 20.23 8.36
C LEU A 49 12.07 19.93 7.93
N PHE A 50 11.62 18.71 8.17
CA PHE A 50 10.26 18.28 7.83
C PHE A 50 9.21 18.91 8.75
N LYS A 51 9.46 18.95 10.06
CA LYS A 51 8.56 19.53 11.05
C LYS A 51 8.54 21.05 11.02
N GLY A 52 9.71 21.67 10.96
CA GLY A 52 9.85 23.11 11.04
C GLY A 52 9.81 23.68 12.47
N ASP A 53 10.02 22.84 13.49
CA ASP A 53 9.92 23.25 14.90
C ASP A 53 11.14 24.09 15.34
N LEU A 54 12.35 23.64 15.02
CA LEU A 54 13.61 24.28 15.43
C LEU A 54 14.23 25.15 14.33
N ILE A 55 13.93 24.83 13.08
CA ILE A 55 14.42 25.52 11.89
C ILE A 55 13.28 25.68 10.90
N LYS A 56 13.39 26.63 9.97
CA LYS A 56 12.38 26.82 8.92
C LYS A 56 12.14 25.51 8.16
N ARG A 57 10.88 25.14 8.04
CA ARG A 57 10.45 23.95 7.27
C ARG A 57 10.97 24.02 5.83
N ASN A 58 11.55 22.92 5.38
CA ASN A 58 12.00 22.71 4.02
C ASN A 58 11.81 21.23 3.67
N SER A 59 10.67 20.90 3.05
CA SER A 59 10.30 19.53 2.73
C SER A 59 11.24 18.89 1.71
N ASP A 60 11.67 19.64 0.70
CA ASP A 60 12.56 19.11 -0.35
C ASP A 60 13.91 18.69 0.25
N ALA A 61 14.53 19.58 1.04
CA ALA A 61 15.76 19.25 1.74
C ALA A 61 15.56 18.10 2.75
N ALA A 62 14.39 18.01 3.39
CA ALA A 62 14.09 16.90 4.31
C ALA A 62 14.06 15.55 3.57
N VAL A 63 13.44 15.49 2.40
CA VAL A 63 13.39 14.27 1.56
C VAL A 63 14.80 13.85 1.14
N GLU A 64 15.65 14.80 0.72
CA GLU A 64 17.04 14.49 0.37
C GLU A 64 17.84 13.91 1.55
N TRP A 65 17.71 14.51 2.73
CA TRP A 65 18.39 14.01 3.92
C TRP A 65 17.84 12.67 4.40
N PHE A 66 16.51 12.44 4.27
CA PHE A 66 15.94 11.12 4.51
C PHE A 66 16.50 10.07 3.54
N ALA A 67 16.64 10.40 2.25
CA ALA A 67 17.19 9.50 1.25
C ALA A 67 18.63 9.10 1.57
N ARG A 68 19.49 10.08 1.83
CA ARG A 68 20.90 9.83 2.24
C ARG A 68 21.01 8.99 3.50
N SER A 69 20.14 9.25 4.48
CA SER A 69 20.10 8.47 5.72
C SER A 69 19.60 7.05 5.49
N ALA A 70 18.61 6.86 4.62
CA ALA A 70 18.06 5.56 4.26
C ALA A 70 19.04 4.69 3.48
N GLU A 71 19.78 5.30 2.54
CA GLU A 71 20.89 4.66 1.81
C GLU A 71 21.99 4.20 2.77
N GLY A 72 22.27 5.01 3.80
CA GLY A 72 23.19 4.66 4.87
C GLY A 72 22.68 3.61 5.86
N GLY A 73 21.51 3.04 5.62
CA GLY A 73 20.98 1.92 6.39
C GLY A 73 20.14 2.29 7.62
N ASN A 74 19.80 3.56 7.84
CA ASN A 74 18.98 3.95 8.98
C ASN A 74 17.52 3.47 8.82
N PRO A 75 17.01 2.57 9.70
CA PRO A 75 15.67 1.99 9.54
C PRO A 75 14.54 3.01 9.67
N TYR A 76 14.71 4.03 10.49
CA TYR A 76 13.70 5.08 10.65
C TYR A 76 13.62 6.00 9.42
N ALA A 77 14.74 6.27 8.78
CA ALA A 77 14.77 7.03 7.53
C ALA A 77 14.16 6.23 6.38
N GLN A 78 14.47 4.94 6.29
CA GLN A 78 13.87 4.03 5.32
C GLN A 78 12.34 3.98 5.48
N TYR A 79 11.84 3.86 6.70
CA TYR A 79 10.41 3.93 6.99
C TYR A 79 9.80 5.28 6.56
N MET A 80 10.43 6.39 6.94
CA MET A 80 9.92 7.73 6.58
C MET A 80 9.89 7.92 5.08
N LEU A 81 10.93 7.52 4.37
CA LEU A 81 11.02 7.64 2.92
C LEU A 81 9.96 6.77 2.22
N GLY A 82 9.78 5.53 2.68
CA GLY A 82 8.71 4.65 2.19
C GLY A 82 7.32 5.24 2.41
N LYS A 83 7.07 5.81 3.59
CA LYS A 83 5.82 6.51 3.88
C LYS A 83 5.59 7.72 2.96
N LEU A 84 6.61 8.53 2.69
CA LEU A 84 6.51 9.70 1.82
C LEU A 84 6.16 9.29 0.38
N TYR A 85 6.76 8.22 -0.15
CA TYR A 85 6.39 7.67 -1.45
C TYR A 85 4.96 7.12 -1.50
N LEU A 86 4.44 6.56 -0.40
CA LEU A 86 3.04 6.10 -0.34
C LEU A 86 2.03 7.23 -0.28
N THR A 87 2.36 8.31 0.42
CA THR A 87 1.43 9.43 0.58
C THR A 87 1.40 10.35 -0.64
N GLY A 88 2.50 10.43 -1.40
CA GLY A 88 2.63 11.31 -2.55
C GLY A 88 2.57 12.80 -2.23
N THR A 89 2.78 13.18 -0.95
CA THR A 89 2.62 14.58 -0.50
C THR A 89 3.86 15.42 -0.73
N GLU A 90 5.02 14.94 -0.28
CA GLU A 90 6.30 15.64 -0.31
C GLU A 90 7.30 15.01 -1.31
N ALA A 91 6.98 13.81 -1.77
CA ALA A 91 7.66 13.11 -2.86
C ALA A 91 6.61 12.57 -3.82
N PRO A 92 6.91 12.41 -5.12
CA PRO A 92 5.97 11.80 -6.06
C PRO A 92 5.54 10.40 -5.58
N TYR A 93 4.25 10.08 -5.69
CA TYR A 93 3.74 8.76 -5.35
C TYR A 93 4.46 7.67 -6.15
N ASP A 94 5.02 6.70 -5.45
CA ASP A 94 5.71 5.56 -6.05
C ASP A 94 5.61 4.35 -5.10
N GLU A 95 4.69 3.45 -5.41
CA GLU A 95 4.43 2.27 -4.59
C GLU A 95 5.62 1.30 -4.58
N GLU A 96 6.31 1.14 -5.70
CA GLU A 96 7.43 0.20 -5.80
C GLU A 96 8.61 0.65 -4.92
N ARG A 97 8.97 1.95 -5.02
CA ARG A 97 9.99 2.54 -4.14
C ARG A 97 9.57 2.50 -2.67
N ALA A 98 8.29 2.73 -2.39
CA ALA A 98 7.77 2.66 -1.03
C ALA A 98 7.94 1.27 -0.44
N ILE A 99 7.51 0.23 -1.16
CA ILE A 99 7.65 -1.17 -0.76
C ILE A 99 9.13 -1.52 -0.56
N HIS A 100 10.01 -1.11 -1.48
CA HIS A 100 11.46 -1.34 -1.36
C HIS A 100 12.01 -0.79 -0.04
N TRP A 101 11.73 0.47 0.29
CA TRP A 101 12.26 1.09 1.50
C TRP A 101 11.62 0.55 2.78
N LEU A 102 10.30 0.28 2.76
CA LEU A 102 9.61 -0.31 3.90
C LEU A 102 10.11 -1.73 4.19
N THR A 103 10.36 -2.54 3.17
CA THR A 103 10.91 -3.89 3.33
C THR A 103 12.28 -3.84 4.01
N ARG A 104 13.19 -3.00 3.54
CA ARG A 104 14.51 -2.82 4.18
C ARG A 104 14.42 -2.35 5.63
N SER A 105 13.44 -1.50 5.93
CA SER A 105 13.19 -1.04 7.30
C SER A 105 12.63 -2.15 8.18
N ALA A 106 11.69 -2.95 7.66
CA ALA A 106 11.07 -4.07 8.37
C ALA A 106 12.07 -5.21 8.66
N GLU A 107 12.96 -5.51 7.71
CA GLU A 107 14.07 -6.48 7.88
C GLU A 107 15.01 -6.09 9.03
N GLN A 108 15.12 -4.80 9.33
CA GLN A 108 15.86 -4.29 10.49
C GLN A 108 15.01 -4.23 11.77
N GLY A 109 13.81 -4.81 11.77
CA GLY A 109 12.93 -4.90 12.94
C GLY A 109 12.04 -3.68 13.19
N ASN A 110 11.87 -2.79 12.22
CA ASN A 110 10.96 -1.66 12.36
C ASN A 110 9.50 -2.12 12.24
N GLN A 111 8.80 -2.20 13.37
CA GLN A 111 7.40 -2.66 13.45
C GLN A 111 6.42 -1.76 12.68
N TYR A 112 6.68 -0.44 12.58
CA TYR A 112 5.83 0.46 11.82
C TYR A 112 5.93 0.20 10.31
N ALA A 113 7.11 -0.15 9.81
CA ALA A 113 7.31 -0.53 8.43
C ALA A 113 6.61 -1.86 8.12
N GLN A 114 6.73 -2.84 9.00
CA GLN A 114 6.02 -4.11 8.88
C GLN A 114 4.50 -3.93 8.87
N TYR A 115 3.97 -3.09 9.75
CA TYR A 115 2.54 -2.77 9.77
C TYR A 115 2.06 -2.17 8.44
N LEU A 116 2.81 -1.20 7.87
CA LEU A 116 2.43 -0.60 6.59
C LEU A 116 2.48 -1.60 5.44
N LEU A 117 3.48 -2.48 5.40
CA LEU A 117 3.57 -3.52 4.38
C LEU A 117 2.38 -4.48 4.44
N ASN A 118 2.04 -4.97 5.62
CA ASN A 118 0.89 -5.86 5.81
C ASN A 118 -0.41 -5.18 5.34
N HIS A 119 -0.57 -3.90 5.68
CA HIS A 119 -1.76 -3.14 5.28
C HIS A 119 -1.85 -2.89 3.77
N LEU A 120 -0.72 -2.72 3.11
CA LEU A 120 -0.65 -2.62 1.65
C LEU A 120 -1.02 -3.96 0.99
N GLU A 121 -0.56 -5.08 1.53
CA GLU A 121 -0.91 -6.41 1.04
C GLU A 121 -2.40 -6.72 1.20
N GLU A 122 -2.99 -6.40 2.36
CA GLU A 122 -4.41 -6.60 2.64
C GLU A 122 -5.33 -5.78 1.71
N ASN A 123 -4.94 -4.54 1.39
CA ASN A 123 -5.71 -3.64 0.55
C ASN A 123 -5.36 -3.74 -0.94
N ARG A 124 -4.38 -4.55 -1.29
CA ARG A 124 -3.98 -4.74 -2.69
C ARG A 124 -5.09 -5.45 -3.45
N PRO A 125 -5.66 -4.86 -4.52
CA PRO A 125 -6.59 -5.59 -5.36
C PRO A 125 -5.88 -6.86 -5.85
N PRO A 126 -6.58 -8.01 -5.89
CA PRO A 126 -5.96 -9.25 -6.34
C PRO A 126 -5.27 -8.97 -7.67
N SER A 127 -3.98 -9.34 -7.77
CA SER A 127 -3.21 -9.10 -8.98
C SER A 127 -4.02 -9.57 -10.19
N ALA A 128 -3.94 -8.88 -11.33
CA ALA A 128 -4.69 -9.24 -12.53
C ALA A 128 -4.52 -10.73 -12.85
N MET A 129 -3.33 -11.28 -12.58
CA MET A 129 -3.05 -12.71 -12.72
C MET A 129 -3.87 -13.59 -11.75
N LEU A 130 -4.06 -13.15 -10.52
CA LEU A 130 -4.87 -13.86 -9.52
C LEU A 130 -6.36 -13.75 -9.87
N ALA A 131 -6.80 -12.60 -10.39
CA ALA A 131 -8.15 -12.39 -10.89
C ALA A 131 -8.42 -13.29 -12.12
N VAL A 132 -7.48 -13.36 -13.07
CA VAL A 132 -7.56 -14.24 -14.23
C VAL A 132 -7.56 -15.70 -13.79
N THR A 133 -6.70 -16.10 -12.86
CA THR A 133 -6.67 -17.49 -12.35
C THR A 133 -7.98 -17.86 -11.66
N ARG A 134 -8.56 -16.97 -10.85
CA ARG A 134 -9.88 -17.19 -10.24
C ARG A 134 -10.98 -17.28 -11.28
N LEU A 135 -10.94 -16.43 -12.33
CA LEU A 135 -11.88 -16.46 -13.43
C LEU A 135 -11.76 -17.76 -14.22
N LEU A 136 -10.55 -18.18 -14.57
CA LEU A 136 -10.28 -19.45 -15.26
C LEU A 136 -10.76 -20.66 -14.43
N HIS A 137 -10.52 -20.65 -13.13
CA HIS A 137 -11.02 -21.69 -12.23
C HIS A 137 -12.54 -21.71 -12.16
N HIS A 138 -13.19 -20.54 -12.10
CA HIS A 138 -14.64 -20.41 -12.14
C HIS A 138 -15.21 -20.91 -13.48
N MET A 139 -14.64 -20.50 -14.60
CA MET A 139 -15.01 -20.98 -15.93
C MET A 139 -14.83 -22.50 -16.05
N SER A 140 -13.70 -23.04 -15.62
CA SER A 140 -13.43 -24.49 -15.61
C SER A 140 -14.48 -25.27 -14.80
N ARG A 141 -14.96 -24.70 -13.69
CA ARG A 141 -16.02 -25.30 -12.89
C ARG A 141 -17.37 -25.25 -13.63
N VAL A 142 -17.70 -24.11 -14.24
CA VAL A 142 -18.92 -23.94 -15.02
C VAL A 142 -18.92 -24.89 -16.23
N PHE A 143 -17.80 -25.05 -16.94
CA PHE A 143 -17.69 -26.01 -18.06
C PHE A 143 -17.74 -27.47 -17.59
N ARG A 144 -17.23 -27.79 -16.40
CA ARG A 144 -17.32 -29.14 -15.83
C ARG A 144 -18.72 -29.46 -15.38
N ASP A 145 -19.41 -28.51 -14.79
CA ASP A 145 -20.82 -28.67 -14.35
C ASP A 145 -21.79 -28.66 -15.53
N ASN A 146 -21.41 -28.00 -16.65
CA ASN A 146 -22.14 -28.00 -17.94
C ASN A 146 -21.62 -29.05 -18.94
N SER A 147 -20.71 -29.96 -18.54
CA SER A 147 -20.39 -31.11 -19.36
C SER A 147 -21.65 -31.95 -19.45
N VAL A 148 -22.32 -31.86 -20.63
CA VAL A 148 -23.55 -32.53 -20.98
C VAL A 148 -23.46 -34.00 -20.56
N PRO A 149 -24.34 -34.51 -19.71
CA PRO A 149 -24.37 -35.94 -19.43
C PRO A 149 -24.63 -36.64 -20.77
N LYS A 150 -23.68 -37.51 -21.16
CA LYS A 150 -23.82 -38.30 -22.36
C LYS A 150 -25.18 -38.96 -22.36
N SER A 151 -26.02 -38.52 -23.29
CA SER A 151 -27.22 -39.18 -23.84
C SER A 151 -28.16 -39.88 -22.84
N ARG A 152 -29.18 -39.13 -22.41
CA ARG A 152 -30.52 -39.72 -22.33
C ARG A 152 -31.35 -39.16 -23.48
N PRO A 153 -32.06 -39.98 -24.30
CA PRO A 153 -33.01 -39.52 -25.29
C PRO A 153 -34.27 -39.04 -24.56
N GLY A 154 -34.38 -37.77 -24.31
CA GLY A 154 -35.48 -37.16 -23.64
C GLY A 154 -35.20 -35.68 -23.45
N GLY A 155 -35.97 -34.84 -24.14
CA GLY A 155 -35.80 -33.42 -24.38
C GLY A 155 -35.25 -32.58 -23.22
N ILE A 156 -34.73 -31.45 -23.59
CA ILE A 156 -34.21 -30.40 -22.69
C ILE A 156 -35.31 -30.06 -21.67
N GLN A 157 -35.23 -30.65 -20.48
CA GLN A 157 -36.08 -30.23 -19.37
C GLN A 157 -35.50 -28.91 -18.84
N ILE A 158 -36.00 -27.81 -19.41
CA ILE A 158 -35.77 -26.48 -18.87
C ILE A 158 -36.37 -26.49 -17.48
N ASP A 159 -35.54 -26.29 -16.46
CA ASP A 159 -36.01 -26.19 -15.07
C ASP A 159 -36.87 -24.93 -14.91
N ARG A 160 -38.18 -25.09 -15.19
CA ARG A 160 -39.16 -24.01 -15.11
C ARG A 160 -39.20 -23.32 -13.75
N LYS A 161 -38.83 -24.04 -12.67
CA LYS A 161 -38.73 -23.45 -11.33
C LYS A 161 -37.60 -22.44 -11.23
N ARG A 162 -36.50 -22.73 -11.90
CA ARG A 162 -35.31 -21.83 -11.90
C ARG A 162 -35.53 -20.60 -12.76
N LEU A 163 -36.18 -20.75 -13.90
CA LEU A 163 -36.63 -19.64 -14.76
C LEU A 163 -37.61 -18.73 -14.04
N LYS A 164 -38.62 -19.31 -13.36
CA LYS A 164 -39.58 -18.53 -12.59
C LYS A 164 -38.93 -17.71 -11.47
N LYS A 165 -37.98 -18.30 -10.73
CA LYS A 165 -37.21 -17.58 -9.70
C LYS A 165 -36.36 -16.45 -10.27
N LEU A 166 -35.81 -16.62 -11.47
CA LEU A 166 -35.04 -15.58 -12.16
C LEU A 166 -35.95 -14.44 -12.63
N GLN A 167 -37.12 -14.76 -13.14
CA GLN A 167 -38.13 -13.79 -13.55
C GLN A 167 -38.66 -12.98 -12.36
N GLU A 168 -38.97 -13.63 -11.24
CA GLU A 168 -39.39 -12.98 -10.00
C GLU A 168 -38.28 -12.01 -9.47
N LYS A 169 -37.03 -12.40 -9.56
CA LYS A 169 -35.89 -11.52 -9.20
C LYS A 169 -35.75 -10.33 -10.16
N ARG A 170 -35.96 -10.51 -11.47
CA ARG A 170 -35.91 -9.41 -12.44
C ARG A 170 -37.03 -8.41 -12.21
N ILE A 171 -38.24 -8.89 -11.93
CA ILE A 171 -39.39 -8.04 -11.58
C ILE A 171 -39.16 -7.28 -10.28
N ALA A 172 -38.61 -7.94 -9.25
CA ALA A 172 -38.25 -7.30 -7.99
C ALA A 172 -37.14 -6.20 -8.14
N LEU A 173 -36.32 -6.28 -9.18
CA LEU A 173 -35.32 -5.28 -9.55
C LEU A 173 -35.84 -4.18 -10.50
N GLY A 174 -37.18 -4.16 -10.77
CA GLY A 174 -37.84 -3.11 -11.55
C GLY A 174 -37.79 -3.31 -13.07
N HIS A 175 -37.40 -4.50 -13.56
CA HIS A 175 -37.54 -4.83 -14.98
C HIS A 175 -38.99 -5.23 -15.32
N LYS A 176 -39.55 -4.61 -16.36
CA LYS A 176 -40.86 -5.02 -16.88
C LYS A 176 -40.77 -6.46 -17.44
N PRO A 177 -41.80 -7.30 -17.28
CA PRO A 177 -41.85 -8.59 -17.96
C PRO A 177 -41.81 -8.35 -19.47
N ASP A 178 -40.97 -9.11 -20.16
CA ASP A 178 -40.88 -9.06 -21.62
C ASP A 178 -42.21 -9.58 -22.22
N ASP A 179 -42.94 -8.73 -22.94
CA ASP A 179 -44.23 -9.04 -23.58
C ASP A 179 -44.09 -9.98 -24.81
N HIS A 180 -42.93 -10.62 -24.99
CA HIS A 180 -42.62 -11.45 -26.16
C HIS A 180 -42.66 -12.97 -25.92
N GLU A 181 -43.21 -13.46 -24.80
CA GLU A 181 -43.21 -14.89 -24.49
C GLU A 181 -44.43 -15.69 -25.06
N GLU A 182 -45.23 -15.13 -25.98
CA GLU A 182 -46.41 -15.84 -26.51
C GLU A 182 -46.24 -16.44 -27.92
N GLN A 183 -45.06 -16.54 -28.49
CA GLN A 183 -44.89 -17.12 -29.84
C GLN A 183 -43.72 -18.10 -29.94
N TRP A 184 -43.84 -19.24 -29.27
CA TRP A 184 -43.10 -20.44 -29.69
C TRP A 184 -44.10 -21.45 -30.25
N PRO A 185 -44.05 -21.79 -31.56
CA PRO A 185 -44.88 -22.83 -32.10
C PRO A 185 -44.50 -24.20 -31.52
N ASP A 186 -45.52 -24.98 -31.13
CA ASP A 186 -45.38 -26.37 -30.76
C ASP A 186 -44.72 -27.16 -31.91
N MET A 187 -43.42 -27.44 -31.78
CA MET A 187 -42.77 -28.45 -32.60
C MET A 187 -42.94 -29.80 -31.93
N THR A 188 -44.12 -30.38 -32.13
CA THR A 188 -44.32 -31.81 -32.03
C THR A 188 -44.17 -32.38 -33.43
N MET A 189 -43.04 -33.02 -33.75
CA MET A 189 -42.87 -34.16 -34.67
C MET A 189 -41.76 -35.06 -34.14
#